data_b5bcd1ef00c74274590e96e6d2562ac6
#
_entry.id   b5bcd1ef00c74274590e96e6d2562ac6
#
_cell.length_a   1.000
_cell.length_b   1.000
_cell.length_c   1.000
_cell.angle_alpha   90.00
_cell.angle_beta   90.00
_cell.angle_gamma   90.00
#
_symmetry.space_group_name_H-M   'P 1'
#
loop_
_entity.id
_entity.type
_entity.pdbx_description
1 polymer ?
#
loop_
_entity_poly.entity_id
_entity_poly.type
_entity_poly.pdbx_seq_one_letter_code
_entity_poly.pdbx_strand_id
1 'polypeptide(L)'
;SDARRERVSGGETKIDLSANVLFDKDSDVIKPAGGKVIDRAAHELVEHKVSGTVSVIGYTDNLGSAAHGLDLSRRRAGAVAKVLGPQLPKGVRLVTDGKGEADPVASNDTEAGRRLNRRVTLTVKGVS
;
A
#
# COMPACT_ATOMS: atom_id res chain seq x y z
N SER A 1 13.06 -5.70 2.02
CA SER A 1 13.07 -5.24 3.41
C SER A 1 11.71 -5.48 4.07
N ASP A 2 11.64 -5.35 5.38
CA ASP A 2 10.37 -5.48 6.11
C ASP A 2 9.38 -4.36 5.76
N ALA A 3 9.89 -3.23 5.25
CA ALA A 3 9.05 -2.06 4.96
C ALA A 3 8.29 -2.20 3.65
N ARG A 4 8.84 -2.92 2.68
CA ARG A 4 8.22 -3.09 1.37
C ARG A 4 8.51 -4.47 0.80
N ARG A 5 7.60 -4.93 -0.06
CA ARG A 5 7.72 -6.22 -0.75
C ARG A 5 7.18 -6.06 -2.17
N GLU A 6 7.97 -6.48 -3.16
CA GLU A 6 7.56 -6.42 -4.55
C GLU A 6 7.06 -7.78 -5.03
N ARG A 7 5.96 -7.79 -5.77
CA ARG A 7 5.37 -9.00 -6.37
C ARG A 7 5.04 -8.69 -7.84
N VAL A 8 5.44 -9.55 -8.74
CA VAL A 8 5.18 -9.40 -10.18
C VAL A 8 4.34 -10.56 -10.65
N SER A 9 3.25 -10.26 -11.36
CA SER A 9 2.35 -11.27 -11.88
C SER A 9 1.48 -10.69 -13.00
N GLY A 10 1.36 -11.42 -14.11
CA GLY A 10 0.43 -11.06 -15.18
C GLY A 10 0.63 -9.68 -15.79
N GLY A 11 1.87 -9.22 -15.91
CA GLY A 11 2.18 -7.89 -16.45
C GLY A 11 1.96 -6.76 -15.45
N GLU A 12 1.63 -7.08 -14.20
CA GLU A 12 1.48 -6.10 -13.14
C GLU A 12 2.60 -6.24 -12.12
N THR A 13 3.03 -5.11 -11.57
CA THR A 13 3.93 -5.08 -10.43
C THR A 13 3.15 -4.52 -9.24
N LYS A 14 3.18 -5.25 -8.14
CA LYS A 14 2.58 -4.85 -6.87
C LYS A 14 3.68 -4.57 -5.87
N ILE A 15 3.61 -3.42 -5.24
CA ILE A 15 4.53 -3.02 -4.18
C ILE A 15 3.71 -2.94 -2.89
N ASP A 16 3.96 -3.88 -1.98
CA ASP A 16 3.28 -3.89 -0.69
C ASP A 16 4.09 -3.07 0.30
N LEU A 17 3.47 -2.05 0.86
CA LEU A 17 4.07 -1.22 1.91
C LEU A 17 3.50 -1.67 3.25
N SER A 18 4.37 -1.96 4.22
CA SER A 18 3.96 -2.46 5.53
C SER A 18 3.21 -1.39 6.32
N ALA A 19 1.97 -1.69 6.71
CA ALA A 19 1.20 -0.77 7.53
C ALA A 19 1.85 -0.53 8.90
N ASN A 20 2.58 -1.51 9.43
CA ASN A 20 3.28 -1.36 10.71
C ASN A 20 4.40 -0.31 10.64
N VAL A 21 5.00 -0.14 9.46
CA VAL A 21 6.03 0.90 9.24
C VAL A 21 5.37 2.25 8.96
N LEU A 22 4.27 2.24 8.21
CA LEU A 22 3.59 3.47 7.79
C LEU A 22 2.83 4.15 8.92
N PHE A 23 2.17 3.38 9.79
CA PHE A 23 1.20 3.89 10.75
C PHE A 23 1.35 3.24 12.12
N ASP A 24 0.90 3.96 13.14
CA ASP A 24 0.63 3.34 14.44
C ASP A 24 -0.68 2.54 14.36
N LYS A 25 -0.91 1.69 15.36
CA LYS A 25 -2.12 0.88 15.43
C LYS A 25 -3.36 1.77 15.33
N ASP A 26 -4.32 1.35 14.52
CA ASP A 26 -5.61 2.04 14.30
C ASP A 26 -5.49 3.49 13.83
N SER A 27 -4.32 3.91 13.37
CA SER A 27 -4.08 5.27 12.88
C SER A 27 -3.95 5.32 11.36
N ASP A 28 -4.36 6.44 10.77
CA ASP A 28 -4.13 6.76 9.36
C ASP A 28 -3.12 7.89 9.19
N VAL A 29 -2.39 8.24 10.25
CA VAL A 29 -1.36 9.27 10.22
C VAL A 29 -0.03 8.63 9.84
N ILE A 30 0.57 9.11 8.75
CA ILE A 30 1.86 8.60 8.26
C ILE A 30 2.97 8.97 9.26
N LYS A 31 3.69 7.96 9.75
CA LYS A 31 4.86 8.19 10.60
C LYS A 31 6.05 8.63 9.75
N PRO A 32 7.07 9.30 10.36
CA PRO A 32 8.27 9.70 9.61
C PRO A 32 8.94 8.56 8.83
N ALA A 33 9.06 7.39 9.44
CA ALA A 33 9.62 6.22 8.75
C ALA A 33 8.74 5.80 7.56
N GLY A 34 7.42 5.90 7.71
CA GLY A 34 6.48 5.61 6.63
C GLY A 34 6.61 6.59 5.47
N GLY A 35 6.77 7.87 5.77
CA GLY A 35 7.01 8.89 4.74
C GLY A 35 8.21 8.58 3.88
N LYS A 36 9.31 8.12 4.50
CA LYS A 36 10.52 7.74 3.77
C LYS A 36 10.29 6.52 2.87
N VAL A 37 9.49 5.56 3.32
CA VAL A 37 9.16 4.38 2.51
C VAL A 37 8.35 4.79 1.27
N ILE A 38 7.38 5.69 1.45
CA ILE A 38 6.56 6.19 0.33
C ILE A 38 7.44 7.00 -0.64
N ASP A 39 8.31 7.86 -0.13
CA ASP A 39 9.21 8.66 -0.97
C ASP A 39 10.10 7.76 -1.83
N ARG A 40 10.62 6.68 -1.25
CA ARG A 40 11.45 5.74 -1.98
C ARG A 40 10.65 5.01 -3.06
N ALA A 41 9.41 4.60 -2.75
CA ALA A 41 8.54 3.98 -3.74
C ALA A 41 8.23 4.94 -4.89
N ALA A 42 7.97 6.20 -4.58
CA ALA A 42 7.75 7.24 -5.61
C ALA A 42 8.98 7.36 -6.51
N HIS A 43 10.16 7.43 -5.93
CA HIS A 43 11.41 7.55 -6.68
C HIS A 43 11.61 6.36 -7.63
N GLU A 44 11.36 5.15 -7.16
CA GLU A 44 11.46 3.95 -7.98
C GLU A 44 10.47 3.99 -9.14
N LEU A 45 9.23 4.40 -8.90
CA LEU A 45 8.22 4.51 -9.95
C LEU A 45 8.62 5.53 -11.01
N VAL A 46 9.16 6.66 -10.60
CA VAL A 46 9.64 7.69 -11.53
C VAL A 46 10.82 7.16 -12.35
N GLU A 47 11.78 6.49 -11.72
CA GLU A 47 12.92 5.89 -12.43
C GLU A 47 12.48 4.87 -13.47
N HIS A 48 11.45 4.09 -13.17
CA HIS A 48 10.91 3.09 -14.09
C HIS A 48 9.88 3.68 -15.07
N LYS A 49 9.78 5.00 -15.12
CA LYS A 49 8.92 5.72 -16.09
C LYS A 49 7.46 5.32 -16.00
N VAL A 50 6.95 5.26 -14.77
CA VAL A 50 5.55 4.93 -14.53
C VAL A 50 4.64 5.83 -15.36
N SER A 51 3.58 5.24 -15.92
CA SER A 51 2.57 5.95 -16.70
C SER A 51 1.20 5.31 -16.47
N GLY A 52 0.15 5.98 -16.90
CA GLY A 52 -1.20 5.47 -16.77
C GLY A 52 -1.71 5.55 -15.34
N THR A 53 -2.29 4.48 -14.86
CA THR A 53 -2.95 4.42 -13.56
C THR A 53 -2.12 3.66 -12.54
N VAL A 54 -2.00 4.24 -11.34
CA VAL A 54 -1.44 3.56 -10.16
C VAL A 54 -2.57 3.36 -9.17
N SER A 55 -2.82 2.11 -8.80
CA SER A 55 -3.81 1.79 -7.75
C SER A 55 -3.13 1.81 -6.38
N VAL A 56 -3.81 2.38 -5.39
CA VAL A 56 -3.35 2.46 -4.00
C VAL A 56 -4.45 1.83 -3.15
N ILE A 57 -4.25 0.60 -2.72
CA ILE A 57 -5.27 -0.19 -2.04
C ILE A 57 -4.81 -0.57 -0.65
N GLY A 58 -5.62 -0.23 0.36
CA GLY A 58 -5.36 -0.61 1.76
C GLY A 58 -5.97 -1.95 2.12
N TYR A 59 -5.28 -2.70 2.98
CA TYR A 59 -5.71 -3.99 3.49
C TYR A 59 -5.39 -4.12 4.98
N THR A 60 -6.14 -4.98 5.65
CA THR A 60 -5.94 -5.28 7.06
C THR A 60 -5.77 -6.79 7.26
N ASP A 61 -5.45 -7.18 8.49
CA ASP A 61 -5.63 -8.57 8.90
C ASP A 61 -7.12 -8.82 9.21
N ASN A 62 -7.44 -9.98 9.77
CA ASN A 62 -8.83 -10.36 10.06
C ASN A 62 -9.21 -10.17 11.54
N LEU A 63 -8.40 -9.46 12.33
CA LEU A 63 -8.71 -9.18 13.73
C LEU A 63 -9.62 -7.96 13.83
N GLY A 64 -10.51 -7.98 14.82
CA GLY A 64 -11.47 -6.89 15.03
C GLY A 64 -12.64 -6.98 14.06
N SER A 65 -13.44 -5.90 13.98
CA SER A 65 -14.60 -5.89 13.12
C SER A 65 -14.23 -5.64 11.66
N ALA A 66 -14.93 -6.32 10.75
CA ALA A 66 -14.71 -6.15 9.31
C ALA A 66 -15.00 -4.70 8.88
N ALA A 67 -16.05 -4.09 9.45
CA ALA A 67 -16.42 -2.71 9.11
C ALA A 67 -15.34 -1.71 9.51
N HIS A 68 -14.76 -1.86 10.70
CA HIS A 68 -13.66 -1.01 11.16
C HIS A 68 -12.43 -1.17 10.26
N GLY A 69 -12.08 -2.41 9.92
CA GLY A 69 -10.94 -2.69 9.04
C GLY A 69 -11.14 -2.11 7.65
N LEU A 70 -12.35 -2.21 7.11
CA LEU A 70 -12.66 -1.64 5.80
C LEU A 70 -12.48 -0.13 5.80
N ASP A 71 -13.05 0.56 6.79
CA ASP A 71 -12.93 2.01 6.93
C ASP A 71 -11.47 2.45 7.09
N LEU A 72 -10.74 1.79 8.00
CA LEU A 72 -9.33 2.11 8.26
C LEU A 72 -8.49 1.90 6.99
N SER A 73 -8.72 0.81 6.26
CA SER A 73 -7.97 0.52 5.04
C SER A 73 -8.19 1.60 3.97
N ARG A 74 -9.40 2.13 3.85
CA ARG A 74 -9.70 3.24 2.92
C ARG A 74 -8.97 4.52 3.32
N ARG A 75 -9.01 4.87 4.60
CA ARG A 75 -8.34 6.07 5.11
C ARG A 75 -6.84 5.98 4.94
N ARG A 76 -6.26 4.81 5.18
CA ARG A 76 -4.82 4.59 5.02
C ARG A 76 -4.39 4.69 3.56
N ALA A 77 -5.16 4.12 2.64
CA ALA A 77 -4.88 4.26 1.20
C ALA A 77 -4.91 5.74 0.79
N GLY A 78 -5.89 6.49 1.25
CA GLY A 78 -5.96 7.94 0.98
C GLY A 78 -4.78 8.71 1.53
N ALA A 79 -4.31 8.36 2.73
CA ALA A 79 -3.15 9.01 3.35
C ALA A 79 -1.87 8.76 2.53
N VAL A 80 -1.67 7.52 2.08
CA VAL A 80 -0.52 7.18 1.22
C VAL A 80 -0.61 7.94 -0.11
N ALA A 81 -1.78 7.97 -0.72
CA ALA A 81 -1.97 8.65 -2.01
C ALA A 81 -1.66 10.14 -1.93
N LYS A 82 -1.97 10.80 -0.83
CA LYS A 82 -1.69 12.22 -0.63
C LYS A 82 -0.19 12.51 -0.62
N VAL A 83 0.61 11.60 -0.11
CA VAL A 83 2.08 11.74 -0.09
C VAL A 83 2.68 11.33 -1.43
N LEU A 84 2.17 10.25 -2.00
CA LEU A 84 2.71 9.67 -3.24
C LEU A 84 2.39 10.54 -4.46
N GLY A 85 1.15 10.98 -4.59
CA GLY A 85 0.66 11.63 -5.81
C GLY A 85 1.48 12.81 -6.30
N PRO A 86 1.81 13.79 -5.44
CA PRO A 86 2.60 14.95 -5.88
C PRO A 86 4.00 14.60 -6.39
N GLN A 87 4.51 13.41 -6.08
CA GLN A 87 5.85 12.98 -6.47
C GLN A 87 5.88 12.23 -7.80
N LEU A 88 4.70 11.91 -8.35
CA LEU A 88 4.61 11.17 -9.61
C LEU A 88 4.52 12.12 -10.80
N PRO A 89 4.89 11.65 -12.01
CA PRO A 89 4.80 12.48 -13.20
C PRO A 89 3.37 12.96 -13.46
N LYS A 90 3.25 14.14 -14.07
CA LYS A 90 1.95 14.64 -14.53
C LYS A 90 1.34 13.63 -15.48
N GLY A 91 0.04 13.45 -15.39
CA GLY A 91 -0.68 12.50 -16.22
C GLY A 91 -0.81 11.11 -15.60
N VAL A 92 -0.03 10.79 -14.57
CA VAL A 92 -0.25 9.56 -13.81
C VAL A 92 -1.48 9.75 -12.94
N ARG A 93 -2.39 8.80 -13.02
CA ARG A 93 -3.65 8.83 -12.30
C ARG A 93 -3.57 7.89 -11.11
N LEU A 94 -3.92 8.38 -9.94
CA LEU A 94 -4.04 7.56 -8.74
C LEU A 94 -5.49 7.15 -8.53
N VAL A 95 -5.71 5.88 -8.23
CA VAL A 95 -7.00 5.34 -7.82
C VAL A 95 -6.82 4.72 -6.45
N THR A 96 -7.65 5.12 -5.49
CA THR A 96 -7.54 4.62 -4.12
C THR A 96 -8.75 3.77 -3.75
N ASP A 97 -8.53 2.77 -2.92
CA ASP A 97 -9.61 1.99 -2.34
C ASP A 97 -9.12 1.32 -1.06
N GLY A 98 -10.04 0.83 -0.27
CA GLY A 98 -9.76 -0.01 0.89
C GLY A 98 -10.57 -1.29 0.78
N LYS A 99 -9.91 -2.43 0.96
CA LYS A 99 -10.55 -3.74 0.87
C LYS A 99 -10.58 -4.48 2.20
N GLY A 100 -10.09 -3.85 3.27
CA GLY A 100 -10.11 -4.47 4.58
C GLY A 100 -9.40 -5.81 4.59
N GLU A 101 -10.05 -6.83 5.11
CA GLU A 101 -9.46 -8.18 5.27
C GLU A 101 -9.52 -9.05 4.00
N ALA A 102 -10.03 -8.51 2.90
CA ALA A 102 -10.07 -9.25 1.63
C ALA A 102 -8.66 -9.49 1.09
N ASP A 103 -8.53 -10.49 0.25
CA ASP A 103 -7.32 -10.82 -0.52
C ASP A 103 -6.04 -10.92 0.34
N PRO A 104 -6.03 -11.75 1.39
CA PRO A 104 -4.84 -11.91 2.20
C PRO A 104 -3.68 -12.47 1.38
N VAL A 105 -2.47 -11.98 1.64
CA VAL A 105 -1.24 -12.46 0.98
C VAL A 105 -0.53 -13.52 1.81
N ALA A 106 -0.98 -13.73 3.05
CA ALA A 106 -0.42 -14.70 3.97
C ALA A 106 -1.51 -15.18 4.93
N SER A 107 -1.20 -16.19 5.72
CA SER A 107 -2.16 -16.71 6.71
C SER A 107 -2.40 -15.69 7.82
N ASN A 108 -3.66 -15.51 8.18
CA ASN A 108 -4.05 -14.72 9.35
C ASN A 108 -3.97 -15.52 10.66
N ASP A 109 -3.57 -16.81 10.59
CA ASP A 109 -3.45 -17.65 11.77
C ASP A 109 -2.20 -17.35 12.59
N THR A 110 -1.23 -16.68 12.00
CA THR A 110 0.02 -16.32 12.68
C THR A 110 0.21 -14.80 12.65
N GLU A 111 0.93 -14.28 13.63
CA GLU A 111 1.24 -12.85 13.64
C GLU A 111 2.14 -12.46 12.47
N ALA A 112 3.07 -13.31 12.09
CA ALA A 112 3.92 -13.05 10.92
C ALA A 112 3.08 -12.89 9.64
N GLY A 113 2.07 -13.75 9.45
CA GLY A 113 1.17 -13.66 8.31
C GLY A 113 0.26 -12.43 8.38
N ARG A 114 -0.30 -12.13 9.55
CA ARG A 114 -1.12 -10.94 9.75
C ARG A 114 -0.33 -9.67 9.45
N ARG A 115 0.93 -9.62 9.83
CA ARG A 115 1.79 -8.47 9.55
C ARG A 115 1.93 -8.21 8.04
N LEU A 116 2.07 -9.27 7.25
CA LEU A 116 2.11 -9.15 5.78
C LEU A 116 0.77 -8.70 5.20
N ASN A 117 -0.34 -9.10 5.81
CA ASN A 117 -1.67 -8.71 5.36
C ASN A 117 -1.97 -7.24 5.66
N ARG A 118 -1.43 -6.67 6.74
CA ARG A 118 -1.55 -5.25 7.07
C ARG A 118 -0.65 -4.45 6.15
N ARG A 119 -1.20 -3.99 5.03
CA ARG A 119 -0.41 -3.35 3.99
C ARG A 119 -1.20 -2.31 3.20
N VAL A 120 -0.47 -1.44 2.50
CA VAL A 120 -1.02 -0.64 1.41
C VAL A 120 -0.28 -1.08 0.16
N THR A 121 -1.02 -1.53 -0.85
CA THR A 121 -0.46 -2.08 -2.08
C THR A 121 -0.57 -1.08 -3.21
N LEU A 122 0.56 -0.77 -3.83
CA LEU A 122 0.62 0.02 -5.06
C LEU A 122 0.65 -0.96 -6.23
N THR A 123 -0.25 -0.80 -7.20
CA THR A 123 -0.28 -1.67 -8.37
C THR A 123 -0.05 -0.82 -9.62
N VAL A 124 0.93 -1.23 -10.41
CA VAL A 124 1.29 -0.57 -11.67
C VAL A 124 1.41 -1.61 -12.78
N LYS A 125 1.09 -1.21 -14.01
CA LYS A 125 1.22 -2.09 -15.17
C LYS A 125 2.51 -1.81 -15.90
N GLY A 126 3.16 -2.89 -16.35
CA GLY A 126 4.22 -2.80 -17.33
C GLY A 126 5.45 -2.01 -16.90
N VAL A 127 5.67 -1.87 -15.60
CA VAL A 127 6.87 -1.22 -15.08
C VAL A 127 7.98 -2.25 -15.10
N SER A 128 8.94 -2.04 -15.93
CA SER A 128 10.09 -2.93 -16.07
C SER A 128 11.39 -2.18 -15.84
#